data_72e2efeb71af6465f5179951094631d8
#
_entry.id   72e2efeb71af6465f5179951094631d8
#
_cell.length_a   1.000
_cell.length_b   1.000
_cell.length_c   1.000
_cell.angle_alpha   90.00
_cell.angle_beta   90.00
_cell.angle_gamma   90.00
#
_symmetry.space_group_name_H-M   'P 1'
#
loop_
_entity.id
_entity.type
_entity.pdbx_description
1 polymer ?
#
loop_
_entity_poly.entity_id
_entity_poly.type
_entity_poly.pdbx_seq_one_letter_code
_entity_poly.pdbx_strand_id
1 'polypeptide(L)'
;MTYQETLQYLFVKTPMFQQVGAKAYKPGLQVTETLDAHLGHPHRNYATIHVAGTNGKGSTAHLIAATLQSAGLRVGLYTSPHLVDFRERIRVNGAPVSEEYVVDFVERERGF
;
A
#
# COMPACT_ATOMS: atom_id res chain seq x y z
N MET A 1 6.69 -17.18 -8.55
CA MET A 1 6.20 -16.12 -9.44
C MET A 1 7.29 -15.13 -9.78
N THR A 2 7.27 -14.61 -11.00
CA THR A 2 8.06 -13.42 -11.31
C THR A 2 7.36 -12.17 -10.78
N TYR A 3 8.06 -11.06 -10.74
CA TYR A 3 7.45 -9.78 -10.34
C TYR A 3 6.30 -9.41 -11.28
N GLN A 4 6.47 -9.58 -12.59
CA GLN A 4 5.42 -9.28 -13.56
C GLN A 4 4.18 -10.15 -13.38
N GLU A 5 4.38 -11.44 -13.15
CA GLU A 5 3.27 -12.35 -12.85
C GLU A 5 2.55 -11.96 -11.56
N THR A 6 3.30 -11.51 -10.56
CA THR A 6 2.75 -11.04 -9.29
C THR A 6 1.86 -9.81 -9.49
N LEU A 7 2.33 -8.84 -10.27
CA LEU A 7 1.53 -7.65 -10.58
C LEU A 7 0.25 -8.01 -11.35
N GLN A 8 0.36 -8.92 -12.31
CA GLN A 8 -0.81 -9.40 -13.04
C GLN A 8 -1.82 -10.05 -12.11
N TYR A 9 -1.35 -10.88 -11.19
CA TYR A 9 -2.22 -11.51 -10.20
C TYR A 9 -2.97 -10.48 -9.38
N LEU A 10 -2.27 -9.46 -8.88
CA LEU A 10 -2.88 -8.41 -8.07
C LEU A 10 -3.93 -7.62 -8.86
N PHE A 11 -3.63 -7.26 -10.10
CA PHE A 11 -4.56 -6.47 -10.91
C PHE A 11 -5.80 -7.25 -11.34
N VAL A 12 -5.68 -8.55 -11.52
CA VAL A 12 -6.83 -9.41 -11.83
C VAL A 12 -7.71 -9.64 -10.59
N LYS A 13 -7.09 -9.92 -9.45
CA LYS A 13 -7.82 -10.21 -8.21
C LYS A 13 -8.39 -8.96 -7.54
N THR A 14 -7.71 -7.83 -7.68
CA THR A 14 -8.12 -6.56 -7.08
C THR A 14 -8.12 -5.45 -8.12
N PRO A 15 -9.13 -5.41 -9.03
CA PRO A 15 -9.20 -4.38 -10.05
C PRO A 15 -9.20 -2.99 -9.43
N MET A 16 -8.41 -2.08 -10.02
CA MET A 16 -8.31 -0.71 -9.54
C MET A 16 -9.53 0.10 -9.97
N PHE A 17 -9.92 1.07 -9.15
CA PHE A 17 -11.04 1.95 -9.46
C PHE A 17 -10.88 2.65 -10.82
N GLN A 18 -9.65 3.04 -11.18
CA GLN A 18 -9.36 3.67 -12.47
C GLN A 18 -9.66 2.77 -13.68
N GLN A 19 -9.67 1.45 -13.48
CA GLN A 19 -9.92 0.48 -14.55
C GLN A 19 -11.39 0.11 -14.67
N VAL A 20 -12.09 -0.03 -13.54
CA VAL A 20 -13.46 -0.55 -13.51
C VAL A 20 -14.48 0.41 -12.88
N GLY A 21 -14.04 1.58 -12.42
CA GLY A 21 -14.92 2.60 -11.85
C GLY A 21 -15.60 2.13 -10.58
N ALA A 22 -16.86 2.49 -10.42
CA ALA A 22 -17.63 2.20 -9.22
C ALA A 22 -17.74 0.70 -8.90
N LYS A 23 -17.51 -0.18 -9.88
CA LYS A 23 -17.54 -1.63 -9.65
C LYS A 23 -16.44 -2.12 -8.74
N ALA A 24 -15.35 -1.36 -8.59
CA ALA A 24 -14.26 -1.69 -7.67
C ALA A 24 -14.61 -1.40 -6.21
N TYR A 25 -15.64 -0.58 -5.97
CA TYR A 25 -16.02 -0.18 -4.62
C TYR A 25 -16.83 -1.26 -3.92
N LYS A 26 -16.43 -1.60 -2.70
CA LYS A 26 -17.17 -2.52 -1.83
C LYS A 26 -17.44 -1.79 -0.51
N PRO A 27 -18.70 -1.58 -0.14
CA PRO A 27 -19.02 -0.87 1.10
C PRO A 27 -18.60 -1.67 2.33
N GLY A 28 -18.23 -0.95 3.41
CA GLY A 28 -17.85 -1.53 4.69
C GLY A 28 -16.38 -1.90 4.78
N LEU A 29 -15.97 -2.32 5.96
CA LEU A 29 -14.57 -2.63 6.28
C LEU A 29 -14.33 -4.11 6.59
N GLN A 30 -15.31 -4.97 6.35
CA GLN A 30 -15.24 -6.38 6.74
C GLN A 30 -14.04 -7.11 6.15
N VAL A 31 -13.77 -6.91 4.86
CA VAL A 31 -12.63 -7.54 4.19
C VAL A 31 -11.31 -7.03 4.78
N THR A 32 -11.21 -5.73 4.99
CA THR A 32 -10.03 -5.10 5.56
C THR A 32 -9.80 -5.56 7.00
N GLU A 33 -10.85 -5.65 7.80
CA GLU A 33 -10.76 -6.12 9.19
C GLU A 33 -10.33 -7.58 9.26
N THR A 34 -10.83 -8.42 8.34
CA THR A 34 -10.45 -9.82 8.27
C THR A 34 -8.97 -9.97 7.92
N LEU A 35 -8.50 -9.21 6.93
CA LEU A 35 -7.09 -9.22 6.54
C LEU A 35 -6.21 -8.68 7.68
N ASP A 36 -6.62 -7.62 8.33
CA ASP A 36 -5.88 -7.05 9.45
C ASP A 36 -5.69 -8.07 10.58
N ALA A 37 -6.75 -8.79 10.92
CA ALA A 37 -6.68 -9.85 11.92
C ALA A 37 -5.74 -10.98 11.49
N HIS A 38 -5.82 -11.39 10.22
CA HIS A 38 -4.95 -12.42 9.66
C HIS A 38 -3.48 -12.04 9.76
N LEU A 39 -3.15 -10.78 9.52
CA LEU A 39 -1.79 -10.27 9.58
C LEU A 39 -1.34 -9.88 11.01
N GLY A 40 -2.19 -10.08 12.01
CA GLY A 40 -1.85 -9.80 13.39
C GLY A 40 -1.91 -8.34 13.79
N HIS A 41 -2.77 -7.54 13.15
CA HIS A 41 -2.97 -6.12 13.44
C HIS A 41 -1.66 -5.31 13.41
N PRO A 42 -0.92 -5.32 12.29
CA PRO A 42 0.41 -4.69 12.24
C PRO A 42 0.41 -3.21 12.60
N HIS A 43 -0.68 -2.50 12.30
CA HIS A 43 -0.79 -1.06 12.59
C HIS A 43 -0.77 -0.74 14.09
N ARG A 44 -0.95 -1.73 14.95
CA ARG A 44 -0.90 -1.52 16.41
C ARG A 44 0.53 -1.43 16.95
N ASN A 45 1.53 -1.74 16.12
CA ASN A 45 2.93 -1.74 16.51
C ASN A 45 3.63 -0.39 16.28
N TYR A 46 2.94 0.59 15.69
CA TYR A 46 3.53 1.89 15.38
C TYR A 46 2.44 2.95 15.31
N ALA A 47 2.85 4.21 15.37
CA ALA A 47 1.94 5.34 15.20
C ALA A 47 1.62 5.53 13.70
N THR A 48 0.39 5.95 13.40
CA THR A 48 -0.05 6.17 12.03
C THR A 48 -0.60 7.56 11.85
N ILE A 49 -0.42 8.09 10.64
CA ILE A 49 -0.99 9.37 10.20
C ILE A 49 -1.75 9.10 8.90
N HIS A 50 -3.05 9.38 8.91
CA HIS A 50 -3.87 9.19 7.72
C HIS A 50 -4.12 10.54 7.05
N VAL A 51 -3.76 10.63 5.76
CA VAL A 51 -3.94 11.83 4.95
C VAL A 51 -5.04 11.56 3.93
N ALA A 52 -6.13 12.30 4.01
CA ALA A 52 -7.27 12.15 3.11
C ALA A 52 -7.63 13.48 2.47
N GLY A 53 -8.28 13.43 1.31
CA GLY A 53 -8.71 14.62 0.59
C GLY A 53 -8.86 14.35 -0.90
N THR A 54 -9.39 15.34 -1.62
CA THR A 54 -9.58 15.25 -3.06
C THR A 54 -8.30 15.59 -3.84
N ASN A 55 -7.53 16.56 -3.35
CA ASN A 55 -6.31 17.03 -4.02
C ASN A 55 -5.17 17.17 -3.02
N GLY A 56 -3.95 16.93 -3.49
CA GLY A 56 -2.74 17.20 -2.72
C GLY A 56 -2.42 16.23 -1.60
N LYS A 57 -3.19 15.14 -1.45
CA LYS A 57 -2.94 14.18 -0.36
C LYS A 57 -1.60 13.47 -0.51
N GLY A 58 -1.21 13.12 -1.74
CA GLY A 58 0.09 12.50 -2.00
C GLY A 58 1.25 13.42 -1.66
N SER A 59 1.18 14.67 -2.11
CA SER A 59 2.21 15.68 -1.81
C SER A 59 2.33 15.93 -0.32
N THR A 60 1.21 16.06 0.37
CA THR A 60 1.17 16.27 1.82
C THR A 60 1.79 15.08 2.55
N ALA A 61 1.44 13.86 2.17
CA ALA A 61 1.97 12.65 2.79
C ALA A 61 3.49 12.55 2.60
N HIS A 62 3.99 12.87 1.41
CA HIS A 62 5.43 12.88 1.13
C HIS A 62 6.18 13.92 1.98
N LEU A 63 5.61 15.11 2.14
CA LEU A 63 6.21 16.15 2.97
C LEU A 63 6.26 15.75 4.44
N ILE A 64 5.19 15.18 4.96
CA ILE A 64 5.14 14.68 6.34
C ILE A 64 6.18 13.58 6.53
N ALA A 65 6.24 12.61 5.61
CA ALA A 65 7.20 11.52 5.68
C ALA A 65 8.64 12.03 5.66
N ALA A 66 8.97 12.96 4.77
CA ALA A 66 10.31 13.53 4.68
C ALA A 66 10.69 14.30 5.96
N THR A 67 9.75 15.04 6.53
CA THR A 67 9.97 15.78 7.75
C THR A 67 10.27 14.85 8.93
N LEU A 68 9.47 13.79 9.09
CA LEU A 68 9.65 12.82 10.16
C LEU A 68 10.96 12.05 9.99
N GLN A 69 11.30 11.70 8.76
CA GLN A 69 12.56 11.04 8.45
C GLN A 69 13.76 11.93 8.79
N SER A 70 13.67 13.22 8.47
CA SER A 70 14.71 14.21 8.82
C SER A 70 14.87 14.35 10.32
N ALA A 71 13.81 14.11 11.09
CA ALA A 71 13.86 14.11 12.55
C ALA A 71 14.46 12.83 13.15
N GLY A 72 14.92 11.90 12.31
CA GLY A 72 15.55 10.66 12.76
C GLY A 72 14.60 9.49 12.96
N LEU A 73 13.34 9.63 12.55
CA LEU A 73 12.36 8.55 12.67
C LEU A 73 12.42 7.61 11.47
N ARG A 74 12.06 6.36 11.71
CA ARG A 74 11.88 5.37 10.66
C ARG A 74 10.45 5.49 10.14
N VAL A 75 10.29 5.81 8.85
CA VAL A 75 8.99 6.18 8.29
C VAL A 75 8.61 5.25 7.15
N GLY A 76 7.44 4.60 7.30
CA GLY A 76 6.76 3.93 6.20
C GLY A 76 5.78 4.89 5.56
N LEU A 77 5.72 4.89 4.24
CA LEU A 77 4.82 5.73 3.47
C LEU A 77 4.05 4.87 2.48
N TYR A 78 2.72 4.95 2.57
CA TYR A 78 1.83 4.33 1.59
C TYR A 78 1.10 5.41 0.80
N THR A 79 1.15 5.33 -0.52
CA THR A 79 0.43 6.23 -1.41
C THR A 79 -0.19 5.46 -2.57
N SER A 80 -1.28 5.98 -3.13
CA SER A 80 -1.91 5.42 -4.32
C SER A 80 -2.65 6.50 -5.09
N PRO A 81 -2.78 6.35 -6.40
CA PRO A 81 -2.17 5.33 -7.25
C PRO A 81 -0.68 5.61 -7.50
N HIS A 82 0.02 4.64 -8.11
CA HIS A 82 1.39 4.85 -8.58
C HIS A 82 1.38 5.50 -9.97
N LEU A 83 2.50 6.12 -10.33
CA LEU A 83 2.66 6.75 -11.65
C LEU A 83 3.31 5.81 -12.66
N VAL A 84 4.40 5.15 -12.27
CA VAL A 84 5.20 4.30 -13.16
C VAL A 84 5.34 2.88 -12.59
N ASP A 85 5.75 2.74 -11.34
CA ASP A 85 6.06 1.46 -10.72
C ASP A 85 5.17 1.23 -9.50
N PHE A 86 4.54 0.05 -9.44
CA PHE A 86 3.70 -0.35 -8.31
C PHE A 86 4.41 -0.15 -6.96
N ARG A 87 5.73 -0.36 -6.89
CA ARG A 87 6.51 -0.23 -5.65
C ARG A 87 6.54 1.20 -5.11
N GLU A 88 6.18 2.19 -5.91
CA GLU A 88 6.03 3.58 -5.44
C GLU A 88 5.00 3.69 -4.32
N ARG A 89 4.05 2.75 -4.27
CA ARG A 89 2.97 2.75 -3.27
C ARG A 89 3.46 2.47 -1.87
N ILE A 90 4.61 1.81 -1.72
CA ILE A 90 5.11 1.38 -0.42
C ILE A 90 6.59 1.75 -0.32
N ARG A 91 6.90 2.72 0.54
CA ARG A 91 8.27 3.20 0.75
C ARG A 91 8.63 3.11 2.22
N VAL A 92 9.87 2.79 2.50
CA VAL A 92 10.44 2.83 3.85
C VAL A 92 11.65 3.75 3.79
N ASN A 93 11.64 4.81 4.59
CA ASN A 93 12.70 5.83 4.62
C ASN A 93 13.04 6.35 3.21
N GLY A 94 11.99 6.60 2.41
CA GLY A 94 12.12 7.18 1.08
C GLY A 94 12.43 6.19 -0.04
N ALA A 95 12.75 4.94 0.27
CA ALA A 95 13.06 3.93 -0.73
C ALA A 95 11.86 3.01 -1.00
N PRO A 96 11.49 2.78 -2.26
CA PRO A 96 10.45 1.80 -2.59
C PRO A 96 10.86 0.40 -2.10
N VAL A 97 9.86 -0.41 -1.73
CA VAL A 97 10.13 -1.83 -1.40
C VAL A 97 10.69 -2.56 -2.61
N SER A 98 11.43 -3.64 -2.37
CA SER A 98 12.01 -4.42 -3.45
C SER A 98 10.94 -5.22 -4.20
N GLU A 99 11.25 -5.58 -5.44
CA GLU A 99 10.39 -6.48 -6.22
C GLU A 99 10.24 -7.83 -5.51
N GLU A 100 11.31 -8.33 -4.93
CA GLU A 100 11.32 -9.58 -4.17
C GLU A 100 10.38 -9.53 -2.99
N TYR A 101 10.33 -8.40 -2.29
CA TYR A 101 9.42 -8.23 -1.16
C TYR A 101 7.96 -8.38 -1.60
N VAL A 102 7.61 -7.76 -2.73
CA VAL A 102 6.24 -7.83 -3.26
C VAL A 102 5.89 -9.27 -3.64
N VAL A 103 6.80 -9.95 -4.34
CA VAL A 103 6.59 -11.35 -4.76
C VAL A 103 6.42 -12.25 -3.54
N ASP A 104 7.32 -12.15 -2.58
CA ASP A 104 7.30 -13.01 -1.39
C ASP A 104 6.04 -12.81 -0.56
N PHE A 105 5.62 -11.56 -0.40
CA PHE A 105 4.38 -11.26 0.33
C PHE A 105 3.17 -11.90 -0.36
N VAL A 106 3.04 -11.70 -1.66
CA VAL A 106 1.90 -12.23 -2.41
C VAL A 106 1.90 -13.76 -2.40
N GLU A 107 3.04 -14.39 -2.61
CA GLU A 107 3.14 -15.85 -2.58
C GLU A 107 2.75 -16.42 -1.22
N ARG A 108 3.16 -15.75 -0.14
CA ARG A 108 2.84 -16.19 1.21
C ARG A 108 1.36 -16.01 1.55
N GLU A 109 0.75 -14.92 1.10
CA GLU A 109 -0.59 -14.53 1.55
C GLU A 109 -1.72 -14.81 0.56
N ARG A 110 -1.42 -15.16 -0.68
CA ARG A 110 -2.44 -15.32 -1.72
C ARG A 110 -3.44 -16.43 -1.47
N GLY A 111 -3.10 -17.39 -0.62
CA GLY A 111 -4.00 -18.48 -0.26
C GLY A 111 -5.07 -18.07 0.75
N PHE A 112 -4.92 -16.91 1.34
CA PHE A 112 -5.90 -16.35 2.27
C PHE A 112 -6.94 -15.54 1.52
#